data_12927b9fc547474a0ac6e058178dde50
#
_entry.id   12927b9fc547474a0ac6e058178dde50
#
_cell.length_a   1.000
_cell.length_b   1.000
_cell.length_c   1.000
_cell.angle_alpha   90.00
_cell.angle_beta   90.00
_cell.angle_gamma   90.00
#
_symmetry.space_group_name_H-M   'P 1'
#
loop_
_entity.id
_entity.type
_entity.pdbx_description
1 polymer ?
#
loop_
_entity_poly.entity_id
_entity_poly.type
_entity_poly.pdbx_seq_one_letter_code
_entity_poly.pdbx_strand_id
1 'polypeptide(L)'
;MSEIPEDGNNSEQKPTAEGKKPPKLTVVQKRAAESGKDKPVQPPKAADFQSKQIDLFHGFICNNEDERAMLSNTLDLWDSVPRYSVSRQAMDKMRKAGTFPQLLGIPFHYRGRELKAVIQPAWIQDKDDDIKGYYPSANEELVEDALRKIAAEQDRGYFDKANYRSGVVFTLYMLREELKKRGHARSYQQIVLSLRILARSTIEISAMDGKYGEGFTINPYFSGLSAVSKGKLAEDPDARWIVQFHPLITQAIDVLKYRQFNYAQMMGHCTQLARWLHKQLSLKFTFASLMTAFEMRFSTIKRDSALLEGYQQQRQAVAALDSAFAELKASGVLAVVTKAEVRGPRAKLEDVVYTLTASRDFITQTKAANKRQTIIEEK
;
A
#
# COMPACT_ATOMS: atom_id res chain seq x y z
N MET A 1 -27.98 49.89 -47.02
CA MET A 1 -29.02 50.89 -46.76
C MET A 1 -29.32 50.67 -45.31
N SER A 2 -28.77 51.52 -44.60
CA SER A 2 -29.21 52.69 -43.78
C SER A 2 -29.67 52.19 -42.39
N GLU A 3 -29.32 52.72 -41.29
CA GLU A 3 -28.56 53.87 -40.81
C GLU A 3 -28.59 53.77 -39.28
N ILE A 4 -27.54 54.21 -38.67
CA ILE A 4 -27.44 54.53 -37.22
C ILE A 4 -28.14 55.90 -37.05
N PRO A 5 -28.67 56.22 -35.89
CA PRO A 5 -28.13 57.38 -35.23
C PRO A 5 -27.78 57.19 -33.73
N GLU A 6 -26.74 57.92 -33.37
CA GLU A 6 -26.27 58.30 -32.06
C GLU A 6 -27.22 59.23 -31.33
N ASP A 7 -27.01 59.30 -30.07
CA ASP A 7 -26.84 60.42 -29.14
C ASP A 7 -27.65 60.37 -27.85
N GLY A 8 -26.96 60.73 -26.74
CA GLY A 8 -27.54 61.43 -25.66
C GLY A 8 -27.06 61.03 -24.25
N ASN A 9 -25.90 61.39 -23.92
CA ASN A 9 -25.38 62.18 -22.78
C ASN A 9 -26.19 62.21 -21.45
N ASN A 10 -25.43 61.98 -20.38
CA ASN A 10 -25.43 62.71 -19.08
C ASN A 10 -26.06 62.02 -17.87
N SER A 11 -25.27 61.71 -16.92
CA SER A 11 -25.05 62.36 -15.65
C SER A 11 -24.49 61.44 -14.58
N GLU A 12 -23.42 61.91 -13.96
CA GLU A 12 -22.75 61.40 -12.80
C GLU A 12 -23.70 61.24 -11.59
N GLN A 13 -23.63 60.08 -10.94
CA GLN A 13 -23.82 60.00 -9.48
C GLN A 13 -22.93 58.93 -8.91
N LYS A 14 -21.86 59.33 -8.18
CA LYS A 14 -21.12 58.51 -7.23
C LYS A 14 -22.03 58.19 -6.05
N PRO A 15 -22.03 56.93 -5.56
CA PRO A 15 -22.31 56.64 -4.17
C PRO A 15 -21.00 56.43 -3.42
N THR A 16 -20.79 57.22 -2.42
CA THR A 16 -19.82 57.07 -1.34
C THR A 16 -19.92 55.68 -0.70
N ALA A 17 -18.89 54.86 -0.89
CA ALA A 17 -18.78 53.60 -0.14
C ALA A 17 -18.15 53.89 1.22
N GLU A 18 -18.96 53.81 2.28
CA GLU A 18 -18.49 53.70 3.63
C GLU A 18 -17.60 52.48 3.81
N GLY A 19 -16.37 52.72 4.28
CA GLY A 19 -15.37 51.68 4.52
C GLY A 19 -15.76 50.73 5.64
N LYS A 20 -16.24 49.54 5.29
CA LYS A 20 -16.29 48.40 6.19
C LYS A 20 -14.89 47.90 6.43
N LYS A 21 -14.37 48.03 7.65
CA LYS A 21 -13.11 47.41 8.08
C LYS A 21 -13.18 45.90 7.79
N PRO A 22 -12.15 45.29 7.17
CA PRO A 22 -12.12 43.87 6.95
C PRO A 22 -12.19 43.09 8.26
N PRO A 23 -12.84 41.92 8.30
CA PRO A 23 -12.97 41.12 9.52
C PRO A 23 -11.59 40.73 10.05
N LYS A 24 -11.39 40.81 11.35
CA LYS A 24 -10.13 40.42 12.01
C LYS A 24 -9.93 38.91 11.79
N LEU A 25 -8.88 38.55 11.06
CA LEU A 25 -8.46 37.16 10.87
C LEU A 25 -8.21 36.45 12.20
N THR A 26 -8.71 35.24 12.36
CA THR A 26 -8.43 34.37 13.50
C THR A 26 -6.93 34.03 13.56
N VAL A 27 -6.44 33.62 14.73
CA VAL A 27 -5.03 33.28 14.96
C VAL A 27 -4.54 32.22 13.96
N VAL A 28 -5.42 31.29 13.56
CA VAL A 28 -5.12 30.24 12.56
C VAL A 28 -4.98 30.84 11.15
N GLN A 29 -5.84 31.80 10.78
CA GLN A 29 -5.77 32.49 9.48
C GLN A 29 -4.57 33.42 9.39
N LYS A 30 -4.15 34.06 10.50
CA LYS A 30 -2.91 34.86 10.55
C LYS A 30 -1.66 33.99 10.38
N ARG A 31 -1.59 32.80 11.02
CA ARG A 31 -0.48 31.85 10.80
C ARG A 31 -0.43 31.29 9.39
N ALA A 32 -1.57 31.03 8.75
CA ALA A 32 -1.62 30.61 7.36
C ALA A 32 -1.18 31.72 6.37
N ALA A 33 -1.52 33.00 6.67
CA ALA A 33 -1.10 34.13 5.86
C ALA A 33 0.40 34.49 6.04
N GLU A 34 0.98 34.20 7.21
CA GLU A 34 2.42 34.39 7.48
C GLU A 34 3.29 33.28 6.88
N SER A 35 2.76 32.07 6.66
CA SER A 35 3.47 30.99 5.98
C SER A 35 3.58 31.15 4.45
N GLY A 36 2.84 32.10 3.88
CA GLY A 36 2.77 32.36 2.43
C GLY A 36 3.70 33.44 1.90
N LYS A 37 4.66 33.93 2.68
CA LYS A 37 5.66 34.86 2.16
C LYS A 37 6.82 34.11 1.56
N ASP A 38 6.89 34.14 0.24
CA ASP A 38 7.95 33.59 -0.61
C ASP A 38 9.35 33.94 -0.09
N LYS A 39 9.95 32.98 0.64
CA LYS A 39 11.42 32.93 0.72
C LYS A 39 11.89 32.14 -0.48
N PRO A 40 12.93 32.62 -1.19
CA PRO A 40 13.49 31.85 -2.30
C PRO A 40 13.84 30.44 -1.80
N VAL A 41 13.30 29.43 -2.46
CA VAL A 41 13.52 28.01 -2.14
C VAL A 41 15.00 27.74 -2.37
N GLN A 42 15.80 27.78 -1.32
CA GLN A 42 17.17 27.27 -1.38
C GLN A 42 17.13 25.74 -1.55
N PRO A 43 17.98 25.17 -2.41
CA PRO A 43 18.07 23.71 -2.49
C PRO A 43 18.42 23.16 -1.10
N PRO A 44 17.69 22.11 -0.62
CA PRO A 44 17.86 21.58 0.72
C PRO A 44 19.29 21.07 0.91
N LYS A 45 19.92 21.47 2.02
CA LYS A 45 21.24 20.96 2.43
C LYS A 45 21.09 19.52 2.92
N ALA A 46 22.14 18.70 2.86
CA ALA A 46 22.11 17.30 3.29
C ALA A 46 21.58 17.11 4.73
N ALA A 47 21.82 18.06 5.65
CA ALA A 47 21.28 18.08 7.01
C ALA A 47 19.77 18.28 7.06
N ASP A 48 19.16 18.93 6.06
CA ASP A 48 17.69 19.13 6.00
C ASP A 48 16.99 17.84 5.56
N PHE A 49 17.69 16.88 4.95
CA PHE A 49 17.13 15.58 4.56
C PHE A 49 16.99 14.63 5.75
N GLN A 50 17.87 14.69 6.74
CA GLN A 50 17.76 13.85 7.95
C GLN A 50 16.50 14.21 8.78
N SER A 51 16.11 15.47 8.80
CA SER A 51 14.86 15.90 9.45
C SER A 51 13.61 15.63 8.59
N LYS A 52 13.75 15.50 7.27
CA LYS A 52 12.64 15.24 6.31
C LYS A 52 12.37 13.77 6.05
N GLN A 53 13.23 12.86 6.47
CA GLN A 53 12.92 11.42 6.51
C GLN A 53 11.74 11.11 7.42
N ILE A 54 11.55 11.95 8.42
CA ILE A 54 10.37 11.96 9.27
C ILE A 54 9.13 12.37 8.47
N ASP A 55 9.29 13.05 7.32
CA ASP A 55 8.19 13.66 6.58
C ASP A 55 7.46 12.73 5.61
N LEU A 56 8.06 11.67 5.08
CA LEU A 56 7.30 10.73 4.24
C LEU A 56 6.32 9.91 5.09
N PHE A 57 6.80 9.42 6.24
CA PHE A 57 5.95 8.83 7.27
C PHE A 57 6.13 9.67 8.53
N HIS A 58 5.26 10.64 8.76
CA HIS A 58 5.33 11.66 9.83
C HIS A 58 5.65 11.15 11.26
N GLY A 59 6.00 9.90 11.39
CA GLY A 59 6.30 9.26 12.66
C GLY A 59 7.00 7.93 12.52
N PHE A 60 7.98 7.79 11.62
CA PHE A 60 8.85 6.62 11.68
C PHE A 60 9.77 6.73 12.89
N ILE A 61 9.20 6.40 14.07
CA ILE A 61 9.87 6.51 15.36
C ILE A 61 10.52 5.15 15.66
N CYS A 62 11.82 5.14 15.86
CA CYS A 62 12.58 3.97 16.29
C CYS A 62 13.63 4.35 17.35
N ASN A 63 14.02 3.40 18.19
CA ASN A 63 14.93 3.66 19.29
C ASN A 63 16.41 3.60 18.84
N ASN A 64 16.71 2.83 17.79
CA ASN A 64 18.05 2.63 17.25
C ASN A 64 17.99 2.17 15.79
N GLU A 65 19.16 2.11 15.14
CA GLU A 65 19.30 1.70 13.73
C GLU A 65 18.90 0.23 13.49
N ASP A 66 19.14 -0.67 14.45
CA ASP A 66 18.76 -2.08 14.33
C ASP A 66 17.23 -2.22 14.29
N GLU A 67 16.53 -1.51 15.17
CA GLU A 67 15.07 -1.46 15.17
C GLU A 67 14.55 -0.83 13.86
N ARG A 68 15.20 0.23 13.39
CA ARG A 68 14.89 0.88 12.12
C ARG A 68 15.02 -0.08 10.94
N ALA A 69 16.08 -0.87 10.89
CA ALA A 69 16.30 -1.87 9.84
C ALA A 69 15.23 -2.97 9.83
N MET A 70 14.57 -3.23 10.96
CA MET A 70 13.55 -4.27 11.08
C MET A 70 12.14 -3.78 10.78
N LEU A 71 11.84 -2.48 10.96
CA LEU A 71 10.50 -1.94 10.84
C LEU A 71 10.16 -1.43 9.44
N SER A 72 8.89 -1.46 9.08
CA SER A 72 8.27 -0.74 7.98
C SER A 72 6.82 -0.40 8.33
N ASN A 73 6.09 0.23 7.41
CA ASN A 73 4.71 0.64 7.60
C ASN A 73 3.75 -0.22 6.77
N THR A 74 2.68 -0.69 7.40
CA THR A 74 1.51 -1.27 6.73
C THR A 74 0.41 -0.22 6.65
N LEU A 75 -0.35 -0.26 5.58
CA LEU A 75 -1.36 0.74 5.22
C LEU A 75 -2.74 0.10 5.27
N ASP A 76 -3.64 0.64 6.11
CA ASP A 76 -4.89 -0.01 6.49
C ASP A 76 -5.73 -0.49 5.28
N LEU A 77 -6.18 0.41 4.41
CA LEU A 77 -6.95 0.01 3.23
C LEU A 77 -6.07 -0.69 2.20
N TRP A 78 -4.93 -0.09 1.82
CA TRP A 78 -4.09 -0.59 0.73
C TRP A 78 -3.61 -2.03 0.94
N ASP A 79 -3.17 -2.38 2.16
CA ASP A 79 -2.72 -3.74 2.49
C ASP A 79 -3.87 -4.71 2.80
N SER A 80 -5.12 -4.22 2.83
CA SER A 80 -6.33 -5.06 2.93
C SER A 80 -6.92 -5.43 1.57
N VAL A 81 -6.55 -4.73 0.48
CA VAL A 81 -7.01 -5.05 -0.87
C VAL A 81 -6.33 -6.32 -1.40
N PRO A 82 -7.07 -7.32 -1.92
CA PRO A 82 -6.52 -8.58 -2.45
C PRO A 82 -5.90 -8.40 -3.85
N ARG A 83 -4.87 -7.58 -3.97
CA ARG A 83 -4.32 -7.09 -5.23
C ARG A 83 -3.21 -7.94 -5.87
N TYR A 84 -2.77 -9.01 -5.19
CA TYR A 84 -1.67 -9.89 -5.61
C TYR A 84 -2.06 -11.37 -5.63
N SER A 85 -3.33 -11.67 -5.90
CA SER A 85 -3.91 -13.01 -5.71
C SER A 85 -3.56 -14.03 -6.80
N VAL A 86 -3.14 -13.57 -8.00
CA VAL A 86 -2.91 -14.48 -9.12
C VAL A 86 -1.45 -14.91 -9.19
N SER A 87 -1.18 -16.22 -9.07
CA SER A 87 0.18 -16.74 -9.20
C SER A 87 0.65 -16.75 -10.65
N ARG A 88 1.98 -16.67 -10.88
CA ARG A 88 2.58 -16.80 -12.23
C ARG A 88 2.18 -18.09 -12.91
N GLN A 89 2.16 -19.19 -12.16
CA GLN A 89 1.74 -20.50 -12.68
C GLN A 89 0.28 -20.50 -13.15
N ALA A 90 -0.62 -19.82 -12.40
CA ALA A 90 -2.01 -19.67 -12.82
C ALA A 90 -2.12 -18.84 -14.10
N MET A 91 -1.37 -17.74 -14.23
CA MET A 91 -1.32 -16.93 -15.44
C MET A 91 -0.84 -17.73 -16.65
N ASP A 92 0.21 -18.58 -16.49
CA ASP A 92 0.71 -19.42 -17.56
C ASP A 92 -0.33 -20.45 -18.02
N LYS A 93 -1.08 -21.05 -17.08
CA LYS A 93 -2.19 -21.96 -17.41
C LYS A 93 -3.29 -21.24 -18.18
N MET A 94 -3.70 -20.03 -17.73
CA MET A 94 -4.73 -19.23 -18.40
C MET A 94 -4.29 -18.84 -19.81
N ARG A 95 -3.03 -18.43 -20.02
CA ARG A 95 -2.50 -18.09 -21.34
C ARG A 95 -2.50 -19.30 -22.27
N LYS A 96 -2.02 -20.46 -21.80
CA LYS A 96 -2.03 -21.70 -22.58
C LYS A 96 -3.44 -22.16 -22.96
N ALA A 97 -4.41 -21.91 -22.09
CA ALA A 97 -5.82 -22.24 -22.33
C ALA A 97 -6.57 -21.17 -23.15
N GLY A 98 -5.94 -20.05 -23.50
CA GLY A 98 -6.61 -18.93 -24.18
C GLY A 98 -7.69 -18.24 -23.34
N THR A 99 -7.68 -18.46 -22.03
CA THR A 99 -8.70 -17.96 -21.08
C THR A 99 -8.19 -16.84 -20.17
N PHE A 100 -7.12 -16.15 -20.58
CA PHE A 100 -6.55 -15.06 -19.79
C PHE A 100 -7.52 -13.87 -19.73
N PRO A 101 -8.09 -13.53 -18.54
CA PRO A 101 -9.08 -12.48 -18.46
C PRO A 101 -8.48 -11.09 -18.72
N GLN A 102 -9.25 -10.20 -19.31
CA GLN A 102 -8.86 -8.79 -19.48
C GLN A 102 -9.03 -7.99 -18.18
N LEU A 103 -9.99 -8.38 -17.33
CA LEU A 103 -10.28 -7.78 -16.05
C LEU A 103 -10.48 -8.89 -15.01
N LEU A 104 -9.90 -8.71 -13.84
CA LEU A 104 -10.06 -9.60 -12.70
C LEU A 104 -10.80 -8.87 -11.58
N GLY A 105 -12.06 -9.25 -11.34
CA GLY A 105 -12.88 -8.70 -10.26
C GLY A 105 -12.80 -9.56 -9.00
N ILE A 106 -12.44 -8.97 -7.85
CA ILE A 106 -12.28 -9.67 -6.58
C ILE A 106 -13.09 -8.93 -5.51
N PRO A 107 -14.15 -9.53 -4.95
CA PRO A 107 -14.87 -8.97 -3.82
C PRO A 107 -14.06 -9.15 -2.54
N PHE A 108 -14.09 -8.16 -1.64
CA PHE A 108 -13.47 -8.25 -0.33
C PHE A 108 -14.22 -7.38 0.70
N HIS A 109 -13.93 -7.57 1.98
CA HIS A 109 -14.54 -6.77 3.03
C HIS A 109 -13.48 -5.91 3.73
N TYR A 110 -13.84 -4.65 3.95
CA TYR A 110 -13.01 -3.71 4.67
C TYR A 110 -13.87 -2.89 5.63
N ARG A 111 -13.56 -2.97 6.93
CA ARG A 111 -14.28 -2.26 8.01
C ARG A 111 -15.81 -2.45 7.96
N GLY A 112 -16.26 -3.69 7.70
CA GLY A 112 -17.68 -4.05 7.63
C GLY A 112 -18.39 -3.65 6.34
N ARG A 113 -17.68 -3.13 5.34
CA ARG A 113 -18.21 -2.77 4.02
C ARG A 113 -17.79 -3.78 2.97
N GLU A 114 -18.67 -4.06 2.03
CA GLU A 114 -18.35 -4.82 0.84
C GLU A 114 -17.74 -3.91 -0.22
N LEU A 115 -16.54 -4.27 -0.63
CA LEU A 115 -15.78 -3.59 -1.67
C LEU A 115 -15.44 -4.57 -2.79
N LYS A 116 -15.16 -4.03 -3.97
CA LYS A 116 -14.67 -4.80 -5.11
C LYS A 116 -13.38 -4.18 -5.62
N ALA A 117 -12.36 -5.01 -5.79
CA ALA A 117 -11.16 -4.66 -6.54
C ALA A 117 -11.30 -5.21 -7.96
N VAL A 118 -11.11 -4.37 -8.98
CA VAL A 118 -11.02 -4.79 -10.38
C VAL A 118 -9.63 -4.49 -10.88
N ILE A 119 -8.90 -5.53 -11.27
CA ILE A 119 -7.51 -5.43 -11.68
C ILE A 119 -7.42 -5.63 -13.18
N GLN A 120 -6.81 -4.67 -13.88
CA GLN A 120 -6.44 -4.77 -15.28
C GLN A 120 -4.97 -5.18 -15.36
N PRO A 121 -4.62 -6.23 -16.13
CA PRO A 121 -3.26 -6.71 -16.26
C PRO A 121 -2.38 -5.74 -17.05
N ALA A 122 -1.08 -5.79 -16.78
CA ALA A 122 -0.08 -5.18 -17.64
C ALA A 122 0.12 -6.01 -18.91
N TRP A 123 0.08 -5.38 -20.08
CA TRP A 123 0.47 -5.99 -21.34
C TRP A 123 1.91 -5.57 -21.64
N ILE A 124 2.81 -6.56 -21.67
CA ILE A 124 4.25 -6.35 -21.82
C ILE A 124 4.76 -7.12 -23.03
N GLN A 125 5.39 -6.41 -23.92
CA GLN A 125 6.07 -6.97 -25.07
C GLN A 125 7.38 -7.63 -24.61
N ASP A 126 7.56 -8.88 -24.99
CA ASP A 126 8.77 -9.65 -24.76
C ASP A 126 9.81 -9.37 -25.86
N LYS A 127 11.00 -9.96 -25.75
CA LYS A 127 12.10 -9.80 -26.72
C LYS A 127 11.76 -10.34 -28.11
N ASP A 128 10.83 -11.27 -28.19
CA ASP A 128 10.38 -11.91 -29.42
C ASP A 128 9.13 -11.22 -30.01
N ASP A 129 8.89 -9.96 -29.66
CA ASP A 129 7.72 -9.15 -30.04
C ASP A 129 6.36 -9.75 -29.61
N ASP A 130 6.36 -10.81 -28.81
CA ASP A 130 5.14 -11.40 -28.24
C ASP A 130 4.62 -10.56 -27.06
N ILE A 131 3.32 -10.23 -27.08
CA ILE A 131 2.67 -9.44 -26.03
C ILE A 131 2.02 -10.39 -25.03
N LYS A 132 2.51 -10.34 -23.77
CA LYS A 132 2.00 -11.16 -22.67
C LYS A 132 1.29 -10.32 -21.61
N GLY A 133 0.10 -10.76 -21.22
CA GLY A 133 -0.62 -10.19 -20.09
C GLY A 133 -0.04 -10.68 -18.75
N TYR A 134 0.11 -9.77 -17.78
CA TYR A 134 0.59 -10.07 -16.43
C TYR A 134 -0.27 -9.37 -15.39
N TYR A 135 -0.87 -10.14 -14.48
CA TYR A 135 -1.38 -9.60 -13.24
C TYR A 135 -0.25 -9.40 -12.23
N PRO A 136 -0.28 -8.36 -11.38
CA PRO A 136 0.61 -8.30 -10.23
C PRO A 136 0.46 -9.54 -9.35
N SER A 137 1.57 -10.10 -8.89
CA SER A 137 1.65 -11.37 -8.17
C SER A 137 2.53 -11.25 -6.92
N ALA A 138 2.84 -12.36 -6.27
CA ALA A 138 3.74 -12.40 -5.12
C ALA A 138 5.10 -11.72 -5.34
N ASN A 139 5.64 -11.74 -6.56
CA ASN A 139 6.90 -11.04 -6.86
C ASN A 139 6.73 -9.53 -6.83
N GLU A 140 5.64 -9.02 -7.39
CA GLU A 140 5.32 -7.60 -7.40
C GLU A 140 4.98 -7.09 -5.99
N GLU A 141 4.35 -7.92 -5.15
CA GLU A 141 4.15 -7.63 -3.72
C GLU A 141 5.48 -7.42 -3.00
N LEU A 142 6.43 -8.35 -3.16
CA LEU A 142 7.76 -8.25 -2.55
C LEU A 142 8.52 -7.00 -3.01
N VAL A 143 8.42 -6.64 -4.29
CA VAL A 143 9.05 -5.43 -4.85
C VAL A 143 8.41 -4.17 -4.27
N GLU A 144 7.09 -4.09 -4.18
CA GLU A 144 6.40 -2.95 -3.56
C GLU A 144 6.77 -2.81 -2.08
N ASP A 145 6.74 -3.90 -1.31
CA ASP A 145 7.10 -3.89 0.11
C ASP A 145 8.55 -3.45 0.33
N ALA A 146 9.49 -3.91 -0.51
CA ALA A 146 10.88 -3.49 -0.45
C ALA A 146 11.06 -2.01 -0.81
N LEU A 147 10.34 -1.49 -1.80
CA LEU A 147 10.38 -0.07 -2.16
C LEU A 147 9.81 0.81 -1.05
N ARG A 148 8.72 0.39 -0.41
CA ARG A 148 8.17 1.10 0.78
C ARG A 148 9.18 1.11 1.93
N LYS A 149 9.91 0.00 2.11
CA LYS A 149 11.00 -0.09 3.11
C LYS A 149 12.15 0.86 2.78
N ILE A 150 12.64 0.88 1.55
CA ILE A 150 13.69 1.80 1.09
C ILE A 150 13.24 3.25 1.28
N ALA A 151 11.98 3.57 0.96
CA ALA A 151 11.43 4.90 1.14
C ALA A 151 11.41 5.34 2.62
N ALA A 152 11.14 4.40 3.54
CA ALA A 152 11.09 4.69 4.97
C ALA A 152 12.46 4.77 5.63
N GLU A 153 13.46 3.99 5.16
CA GLU A 153 14.74 3.78 5.85
C GLU A 153 15.86 4.69 5.35
N GLN A 154 15.91 4.97 4.05
CA GLN A 154 17.13 5.43 3.40
C GLN A 154 17.11 6.86 2.88
N ASP A 155 16.35 7.78 3.45
CA ASP A 155 16.20 9.16 2.93
C ASP A 155 15.86 9.24 1.42
N ARG A 156 15.23 8.20 0.90
CA ARG A 156 14.91 8.07 -0.53
C ARG A 156 13.45 8.30 -0.83
N GLY A 157 12.62 8.30 0.22
CA GLY A 157 11.22 8.63 0.10
C GLY A 157 11.01 10.13 -0.08
N TYR A 158 10.01 10.50 -0.84
CA TYR A 158 9.54 11.88 -0.95
C TYR A 158 8.03 11.97 -0.79
N PHE A 159 7.58 13.07 -0.21
CA PHE A 159 6.19 13.44 -0.11
C PHE A 159 6.01 14.88 -0.58
N ASP A 160 5.35 15.04 -1.71
CA ASP A 160 5.01 16.33 -2.29
C ASP A 160 3.54 16.64 -1.98
N LYS A 161 3.32 17.38 -0.91
CA LYS A 161 1.98 17.75 -0.46
C LYS A 161 1.25 18.66 -1.44
N ALA A 162 1.98 19.53 -2.16
CA ALA A 162 1.40 20.47 -3.10
C ALA A 162 0.78 19.78 -4.32
N ASN A 163 1.45 18.75 -4.83
CA ASN A 163 0.98 17.96 -5.97
C ASN A 163 0.34 16.62 -5.54
N TYR A 164 0.20 16.39 -4.25
CA TYR A 164 -0.37 15.18 -3.65
C TYR A 164 0.29 13.89 -4.18
N ARG A 165 1.62 13.83 -4.10
CA ARG A 165 2.44 12.73 -4.62
C ARG A 165 3.40 12.22 -3.56
N SER A 166 3.57 10.90 -3.52
CA SER A 166 4.61 10.26 -2.72
C SER A 166 5.33 9.20 -3.53
N GLY A 167 6.55 8.87 -3.15
CA GLY A 167 7.30 7.88 -3.89
C GLY A 167 8.70 7.65 -3.34
N VAL A 168 9.53 7.00 -4.13
CA VAL A 168 10.90 6.61 -3.75
C VAL A 168 11.87 6.74 -4.92
N VAL A 169 13.07 7.21 -4.61
CA VAL A 169 14.22 7.25 -5.52
C VAL A 169 15.20 6.16 -5.10
N PHE A 170 15.56 5.26 -6.01
CA PHE A 170 16.40 4.11 -5.70
C PHE A 170 17.27 3.71 -6.90
N THR A 171 18.20 2.78 -6.69
CA THR A 171 18.92 2.06 -7.75
C THR A 171 18.46 0.60 -7.77
N LEU A 172 18.63 -0.08 -8.92
CA LEU A 172 18.32 -1.51 -8.99
C LEU A 172 19.16 -2.33 -8.01
N TYR A 173 20.39 -1.89 -7.76
CA TYR A 173 21.28 -2.50 -6.76
C TYR A 173 20.66 -2.45 -5.37
N MET A 174 20.21 -1.27 -4.92
CA MET A 174 19.55 -1.10 -3.61
C MET A 174 18.35 -2.03 -3.44
N LEU A 175 17.46 -2.06 -4.43
CA LEU A 175 16.26 -2.88 -4.38
C LEU A 175 16.61 -4.39 -4.37
N ARG A 176 17.58 -4.80 -5.17
CA ARG A 176 18.05 -6.18 -5.21
C ARG A 176 18.68 -6.61 -3.88
N GLU A 177 19.52 -5.77 -3.28
CA GLU A 177 20.16 -6.08 -2.00
C GLU A 177 19.15 -6.14 -0.85
N GLU A 178 18.14 -5.26 -0.82
CA GLU A 178 17.06 -5.36 0.16
C GLU A 178 16.28 -6.68 0.02
N LEU A 179 15.87 -7.04 -1.21
CA LEU A 179 15.21 -8.31 -1.46
C LEU A 179 16.09 -9.52 -1.07
N LYS A 180 17.39 -9.49 -1.41
CA LYS A 180 18.36 -10.55 -1.09
C LYS A 180 18.57 -10.68 0.42
N LYS A 181 18.70 -9.56 1.15
CA LYS A 181 18.82 -9.51 2.62
C LYS A 181 17.62 -10.18 3.30
N ARG A 182 16.45 -10.17 2.66
CA ARG A 182 15.22 -10.80 3.17
C ARG A 182 14.97 -12.22 2.63
N GLY A 183 15.93 -12.83 1.92
CA GLY A 183 15.79 -14.18 1.38
C GLY A 183 15.08 -14.28 0.03
N HIS A 184 14.77 -13.15 -0.61
CA HIS A 184 14.02 -13.06 -1.86
C HIS A 184 14.90 -12.58 -3.03
N ALA A 185 16.08 -13.19 -3.22
CA ALA A 185 16.98 -12.81 -4.31
C ALA A 185 16.29 -12.86 -5.69
N ARG A 186 16.48 -11.81 -6.50
CA ARG A 186 15.95 -11.68 -7.86
C ARG A 186 17.03 -11.14 -8.80
N SER A 187 16.95 -11.52 -10.08
CA SER A 187 17.77 -10.88 -11.11
C SER A 187 17.28 -9.46 -11.40
N TYR A 188 18.16 -8.61 -11.94
CA TYR A 188 17.77 -7.26 -12.37
C TYR A 188 16.65 -7.30 -13.41
N GLN A 189 16.69 -8.26 -14.32
CA GLN A 189 15.63 -8.44 -15.33
C GLN A 189 14.27 -8.76 -14.69
N GLN A 190 14.24 -9.63 -13.67
CA GLN A 190 13.01 -9.94 -12.93
C GLN A 190 12.49 -8.71 -12.17
N ILE A 191 13.38 -7.92 -11.56
CA ILE A 191 13.01 -6.68 -10.86
C ILE A 191 12.42 -5.67 -11.85
N VAL A 192 13.09 -5.43 -12.99
CA VAL A 192 12.60 -4.50 -14.03
C VAL A 192 11.26 -4.96 -14.59
N LEU A 193 11.06 -6.27 -14.80
CA LEU A 193 9.77 -6.80 -15.21
C LEU A 193 8.69 -6.50 -14.17
N SER A 194 8.95 -6.74 -12.88
CA SER A 194 7.99 -6.45 -11.80
C SER A 194 7.67 -4.96 -11.70
N LEU A 195 8.65 -4.06 -11.84
CA LEU A 195 8.43 -2.62 -11.88
C LEU A 195 7.52 -2.21 -13.06
N ARG A 196 7.76 -2.78 -14.25
CA ARG A 196 6.93 -2.53 -15.43
C ARG A 196 5.50 -3.06 -15.25
N ILE A 197 5.32 -4.23 -14.63
CA ILE A 197 4.00 -4.79 -14.33
C ILE A 197 3.26 -3.84 -13.39
N LEU A 198 3.86 -3.40 -12.29
CA LEU A 198 3.24 -2.48 -11.33
C LEU A 198 2.89 -1.11 -11.93
N ALA A 199 3.71 -0.61 -12.84
CA ALA A 199 3.45 0.68 -13.50
C ALA A 199 2.39 0.61 -14.61
N ARG A 200 2.14 -0.57 -15.19
CA ARG A 200 1.20 -0.76 -16.31
C ARG A 200 -0.10 -1.48 -15.92
N SER A 201 -0.17 -2.09 -14.74
CA SER A 201 -1.41 -2.65 -14.21
C SER A 201 -2.21 -1.56 -13.52
N THR A 202 -3.52 -1.52 -13.75
CA THR A 202 -4.42 -0.62 -13.03
C THR A 202 -5.27 -1.40 -12.03
N ILE A 203 -5.66 -0.72 -10.97
CA ILE A 203 -6.60 -1.24 -9.99
C ILE A 203 -7.71 -0.23 -9.77
N GLU A 204 -8.94 -0.71 -9.87
CA GLU A 204 -10.14 0.01 -9.45
C GLU A 204 -10.61 -0.58 -8.13
N ILE A 205 -10.94 0.28 -7.17
CA ILE A 205 -11.57 -0.09 -5.92
C ILE A 205 -12.89 0.65 -5.84
N SER A 206 -14.00 -0.10 -5.73
CA SER A 206 -15.35 0.45 -5.68
C SER A 206 -16.14 -0.10 -4.50
N ALA A 207 -17.06 0.71 -3.96
CA ALA A 207 -18.03 0.28 -2.97
C ALA A 207 -19.18 -0.49 -3.67
N MET A 208 -19.56 -1.64 -3.10
CA MET A 208 -20.65 -2.47 -3.64
C MET A 208 -21.97 -2.23 -2.90
N ASP A 209 -21.91 -1.67 -1.69
CA ASP A 209 -23.09 -1.40 -0.89
C ASP A 209 -23.67 -0.01 -1.22
N GLY A 210 -24.77 0.08 -1.91
CA GLY A 210 -25.48 1.34 -2.19
C GLY A 210 -25.93 2.12 -0.94
N LYS A 211 -25.69 1.61 0.28
CA LYS A 211 -26.11 2.18 1.55
C LYS A 211 -25.37 3.47 1.93
N TYR A 212 -24.13 3.64 1.48
CA TYR A 212 -23.26 4.78 1.82
C TYR A 212 -22.83 5.60 0.60
N GLY A 213 -23.57 5.46 -0.52
CA GLY A 213 -23.25 6.07 -1.80
C GLY A 213 -22.23 5.26 -2.60
N GLU A 214 -22.22 5.49 -3.90
CA GLU A 214 -21.25 4.89 -4.82
C GLU A 214 -19.98 5.72 -4.87
N GLY A 215 -18.84 5.06 -4.85
CA GLY A 215 -17.53 5.71 -5.02
C GLY A 215 -16.54 4.72 -5.56
N PHE A 216 -15.67 5.18 -6.45
CA PHE A 216 -14.59 4.37 -6.99
C PHE A 216 -13.31 5.18 -7.15
N THR A 217 -12.19 4.48 -7.19
CA THR A 217 -10.89 5.03 -7.56
C THR A 217 -10.21 4.08 -8.53
N ILE A 218 -9.68 4.60 -9.64
CA ILE A 218 -8.94 3.82 -10.65
C ILE A 218 -7.57 4.46 -10.81
N ASN A 219 -6.51 3.71 -10.54
CA ASN A 219 -5.14 4.18 -10.74
C ASN A 219 -4.21 3.00 -11.03
N PRO A 220 -3.05 3.22 -11.67
CA PRO A 220 -2.00 2.20 -11.72
C PRO A 220 -1.41 1.96 -10.32
N TYR A 221 -0.88 0.76 -10.08
CA TYR A 221 -0.22 0.43 -8.80
C TYR A 221 0.91 1.41 -8.48
N PHE A 222 1.69 1.77 -9.48
CA PHE A 222 2.61 2.90 -9.44
C PHE A 222 2.11 4.00 -10.38
N SER A 223 1.76 5.14 -9.81
CA SER A 223 1.24 6.29 -10.57
C SER A 223 2.29 6.89 -11.51
N GLY A 224 3.57 6.60 -11.29
CA GLY A 224 4.67 6.98 -12.16
C GLY A 224 5.86 6.07 -11.98
N LEU A 225 6.54 5.78 -13.09
CA LEU A 225 7.81 5.05 -13.13
C LEU A 225 8.73 5.74 -14.13
N SER A 226 9.86 6.22 -13.67
CA SER A 226 10.88 6.84 -14.51
C SER A 226 12.25 6.26 -14.18
N ALA A 227 13.09 6.14 -15.19
CA ALA A 227 14.45 5.66 -15.00
C ALA A 227 15.41 6.38 -15.95
N VAL A 228 16.60 6.66 -15.46
CA VAL A 228 17.71 7.24 -16.22
C VAL A 228 18.95 6.36 -16.02
N SER A 229 19.55 5.92 -17.12
CA SER A 229 20.78 5.13 -17.13
C SER A 229 21.73 5.67 -18.21
N LYS A 230 23.03 5.43 -18.00
CA LYS A 230 24.06 5.68 -19.01
C LYS A 230 24.20 4.51 -20.00
N GLY A 231 23.56 3.38 -19.74
CA GLY A 231 23.59 2.16 -20.54
C GLY A 231 22.19 1.54 -20.66
N LYS A 232 22.13 0.21 -20.75
CA LYS A 232 20.86 -0.52 -20.76
C LYS A 232 20.25 -0.57 -19.36
N LEU A 233 19.06 -0.03 -19.21
CA LEU A 233 18.35 0.07 -17.90
C LEU A 233 18.25 -1.24 -17.12
N ALA A 234 18.09 -2.37 -17.80
CA ALA A 234 17.94 -3.68 -17.16
C ALA A 234 19.28 -4.31 -16.74
N GLU A 235 20.38 -3.75 -17.19
CA GLU A 235 21.75 -4.27 -16.97
C GLU A 235 22.59 -3.29 -16.13
N ASP A 236 22.15 -2.04 -15.96
CA ASP A 236 22.85 -0.99 -15.19
C ASP A 236 22.35 -1.00 -13.72
N PRO A 237 23.13 -1.53 -12.77
CA PRO A 237 22.74 -1.59 -11.37
C PRO A 237 22.65 -0.21 -10.70
N ASP A 238 23.35 0.80 -11.25
CA ASP A 238 23.43 2.16 -10.73
C ASP A 238 22.44 3.11 -11.41
N ALA A 239 21.66 2.60 -12.37
CA ALA A 239 20.59 3.38 -12.98
C ALA A 239 19.68 3.97 -11.91
N ARG A 240 19.36 5.25 -12.03
CA ARG A 240 18.47 5.94 -11.13
C ARG A 240 17.01 5.67 -11.52
N TRP A 241 16.24 5.16 -10.59
CA TRP A 241 14.82 4.88 -10.74
C TRP A 241 14.01 5.73 -9.78
N ILE A 242 12.87 6.19 -10.24
CA ILE A 242 11.90 6.93 -9.45
C ILE A 242 10.55 6.22 -9.61
N VAL A 243 9.97 5.82 -8.50
CA VAL A 243 8.60 5.30 -8.42
C VAL A 243 7.73 6.31 -7.69
N GLN A 244 6.57 6.60 -8.26
CA GLN A 244 5.50 7.30 -7.60
C GLN A 244 4.46 6.27 -7.14
N PHE A 245 4.14 6.29 -5.84
CA PHE A 245 3.18 5.37 -5.24
C PHE A 245 1.74 5.66 -5.65
N HIS A 246 0.87 4.68 -5.41
CA HIS A 246 -0.56 4.81 -5.62
C HIS A 246 -1.15 5.95 -4.76
N PRO A 247 -2.17 6.70 -5.23
CA PRO A 247 -2.77 7.80 -4.47
C PRO A 247 -3.31 7.39 -3.09
N LEU A 248 -3.82 6.16 -2.93
CA LEU A 248 -4.25 5.65 -1.62
C LEU A 248 -3.10 5.50 -0.62
N ILE A 249 -1.88 5.21 -1.08
CA ILE A 249 -0.67 5.22 -0.23
C ILE A 249 -0.37 6.65 0.20
N THR A 250 -0.38 7.59 -0.75
CA THR A 250 -0.19 9.02 -0.48
C THR A 250 -1.22 9.54 0.53
N GLN A 251 -2.49 9.18 0.34
CA GLN A 251 -3.57 9.54 1.25
C GLN A 251 -3.37 8.94 2.65
N ALA A 252 -3.02 7.67 2.74
CA ALA A 252 -2.80 7.02 4.03
C ALA A 252 -1.63 7.65 4.79
N ILE A 253 -0.59 8.12 4.09
CA ILE A 253 0.54 8.85 4.68
C ILE A 253 0.07 10.22 5.17
N ASP A 254 -0.67 10.98 4.37
CA ASP A 254 -1.14 12.34 4.70
C ASP A 254 -2.09 12.35 5.91
N VAL A 255 -2.98 11.36 6.01
CA VAL A 255 -3.95 11.24 7.11
C VAL A 255 -3.50 10.31 8.24
N LEU A 256 -2.22 9.94 8.28
CA LEU A 256 -1.60 9.10 9.31
C LEU A 256 -2.26 7.72 9.50
N LYS A 257 -2.91 7.18 8.47
CA LYS A 257 -3.55 5.85 8.47
C LYS A 257 -2.58 4.74 8.08
N TYR A 258 -1.44 4.69 8.74
CA TYR A 258 -0.45 3.63 8.59
C TYR A 258 0.02 3.18 9.98
N ARG A 259 0.55 1.97 10.05
CA ARG A 259 1.01 1.37 11.30
C ARG A 259 2.38 0.74 11.10
N GLN A 260 3.30 1.02 12.01
CA GLN A 260 4.60 0.35 12.01
C GLN A 260 4.48 -1.11 12.43
N PHE A 261 5.21 -1.97 11.77
CA PHE A 261 5.25 -3.42 12.03
C PHE A 261 6.62 -4.01 11.73
N ASN A 262 6.86 -5.24 12.18
CA ASN A 262 8.10 -5.96 11.93
C ASN A 262 8.16 -6.49 10.48
N TYR A 263 8.62 -5.63 9.58
CA TYR A 263 8.81 -5.93 8.17
C TYR A 263 9.83 -7.07 7.95
N ALA A 264 10.94 -7.08 8.71
CA ALA A 264 11.96 -8.10 8.55
C ALA A 264 11.41 -9.51 8.84
N GLN A 265 10.62 -9.63 9.89
CA GLN A 265 9.96 -10.88 10.26
C GLN A 265 8.89 -11.27 9.22
N MET A 266 8.10 -10.31 8.75
CA MET A 266 7.11 -10.55 7.70
C MET A 266 7.75 -11.02 6.39
N MET A 267 8.82 -10.38 5.95
CA MET A 267 9.54 -10.79 4.75
C MET A 267 10.23 -12.14 4.90
N GLY A 268 10.55 -12.58 6.12
CA GLY A 268 11.10 -13.91 6.39
C GLY A 268 10.14 -15.08 6.16
N HIS A 269 8.84 -14.82 5.98
CA HIS A 269 7.89 -15.89 5.69
C HIS A 269 8.03 -16.39 4.25
N CYS A 270 8.02 -17.72 4.10
CA CYS A 270 8.17 -18.37 2.79
C CYS A 270 6.93 -18.19 1.93
N THR A 271 5.72 -18.33 2.53
CA THR A 271 4.47 -18.27 1.78
C THR A 271 3.89 -16.86 1.73
N GLN A 272 3.26 -16.53 0.61
CA GLN A 272 2.56 -15.26 0.45
C GLN A 272 1.41 -15.14 1.44
N LEU A 273 0.71 -16.24 1.73
CA LEU A 273 -0.39 -16.26 2.69
C LEU A 273 0.07 -15.93 4.10
N ALA A 274 1.23 -16.44 4.55
CA ALA A 274 1.80 -16.11 5.85
C ALA A 274 2.21 -14.62 5.92
N ARG A 275 2.78 -14.05 4.86
CA ARG A 275 3.08 -12.60 4.79
C ARG A 275 1.80 -11.77 4.88
N TRP A 276 0.77 -12.14 4.14
CA TRP A 276 -0.53 -11.46 4.19
C TRP A 276 -1.14 -11.54 5.60
N LEU A 277 -1.16 -12.72 6.22
CA LEU A 277 -1.65 -12.91 7.58
C LEU A 277 -0.88 -12.05 8.59
N HIS A 278 0.44 -11.98 8.48
CA HIS A 278 1.26 -11.13 9.35
C HIS A 278 0.88 -9.65 9.26
N LYS A 279 0.68 -9.13 8.03
CA LYS A 279 0.20 -7.75 7.81
C LYS A 279 -1.20 -7.56 8.42
N GLN A 280 -2.13 -8.49 8.21
CA GLN A 280 -3.48 -8.42 8.76
C GLN A 280 -3.50 -8.47 10.30
N LEU A 281 -2.68 -9.32 10.92
CA LEU A 281 -2.54 -9.37 12.37
C LEU A 281 -1.95 -8.05 12.90
N SER A 282 -0.95 -7.48 12.24
CA SER A 282 -0.38 -6.19 12.61
C SER A 282 -1.39 -5.05 12.54
N LEU A 283 -2.34 -5.11 11.58
CA LEU A 283 -3.40 -4.10 11.42
C LEU A 283 -4.57 -4.31 12.37
N LYS A 284 -4.99 -5.55 12.61
CA LYS A 284 -6.27 -5.88 13.27
C LYS A 284 -6.11 -6.33 14.73
N PHE A 285 -5.01 -7.02 15.06
CA PHE A 285 -4.78 -7.52 16.42
C PHE A 285 -4.01 -6.49 17.28
N THR A 286 -4.49 -5.26 17.31
CA THR A 286 -3.87 -4.12 17.99
C THR A 286 -3.97 -4.19 19.52
N PHE A 287 -4.87 -5.01 20.05
CA PHE A 287 -5.10 -5.29 21.48
C PHE A 287 -4.42 -6.57 21.95
N ALA A 288 -3.40 -7.07 21.23
CA ALA A 288 -2.72 -8.31 21.55
C ALA A 288 -2.20 -8.34 23.00
N SER A 289 -2.56 -9.40 23.73
CA SER A 289 -2.12 -9.68 25.09
C SER A 289 -2.02 -11.19 25.31
N LEU A 290 -1.41 -11.61 26.41
CA LEU A 290 -1.34 -13.03 26.76
C LEU A 290 -2.71 -13.64 27.08
N MET A 291 -3.67 -12.81 27.50
CA MET A 291 -5.01 -13.24 27.94
C MET A 291 -6.08 -13.08 26.85
N THR A 292 -5.75 -12.43 25.74
CA THR A 292 -6.71 -12.12 24.68
C THR A 292 -6.37 -12.89 23.43
N ALA A 293 -7.31 -13.72 22.97
CA ALA A 293 -7.21 -14.40 21.69
C ALA A 293 -7.83 -13.55 20.57
N PHE A 294 -7.37 -13.78 19.35
CA PHE A 294 -7.93 -13.19 18.13
C PHE A 294 -8.51 -14.31 17.26
N GLU A 295 -9.73 -14.13 16.80
CA GLU A 295 -10.39 -15.13 15.97
C GLU A 295 -10.40 -14.73 14.49
N MET A 296 -10.09 -15.69 13.64
CA MET A 296 -10.22 -15.58 12.18
C MET A 296 -10.93 -16.81 11.61
N ARG A 297 -11.84 -16.58 10.69
CA ARG A 297 -12.52 -17.67 9.98
C ARG A 297 -11.84 -17.96 8.64
N PHE A 298 -11.77 -19.24 8.28
CA PHE A 298 -11.27 -19.67 6.98
C PHE A 298 -11.99 -18.97 5.83
N SER A 299 -13.33 -18.88 5.89
CA SER A 299 -14.15 -18.21 4.89
C SER A 299 -13.76 -16.73 4.71
N THR A 300 -13.50 -16.01 5.82
CA THR A 300 -13.06 -14.62 5.82
C THR A 300 -11.67 -14.48 5.20
N ILE A 301 -10.71 -15.35 5.62
CA ILE A 301 -9.35 -15.32 5.08
C ILE A 301 -9.35 -15.62 3.59
N LYS A 302 -10.12 -16.63 3.16
CA LYS A 302 -10.25 -17.01 1.76
C LYS A 302 -10.76 -15.84 0.91
N ARG A 303 -11.85 -15.20 1.33
CA ARG A 303 -12.46 -14.06 0.65
C ARG A 303 -11.53 -12.85 0.60
N ASP A 304 -10.99 -12.42 1.77
CA ASP A 304 -10.27 -11.15 1.87
C ASP A 304 -8.84 -11.21 1.37
N SER A 305 -8.21 -12.40 1.32
CA SER A 305 -6.89 -12.58 0.71
C SER A 305 -6.96 -12.90 -0.78
N ALA A 306 -8.02 -13.59 -1.21
CA ALA A 306 -8.15 -14.24 -2.52
C ALA A 306 -6.97 -15.19 -2.88
N LEU A 307 -6.11 -15.52 -1.92
CA LEU A 307 -4.94 -16.39 -2.13
C LEU A 307 -5.29 -17.88 -2.10
N LEU A 308 -6.48 -18.21 -1.60
CA LEU A 308 -6.97 -19.59 -1.47
C LEU A 308 -7.97 -19.99 -2.57
N GLU A 309 -8.25 -19.10 -3.52
CA GLU A 309 -9.22 -19.36 -4.61
C GLU A 309 -8.71 -20.39 -5.64
N GLY A 310 -7.39 -20.56 -5.77
CA GLY A 310 -6.80 -21.52 -6.70
C GLY A 310 -6.94 -23.00 -6.29
N TYR A 311 -7.40 -23.28 -5.06
CA TYR A 311 -7.55 -24.65 -4.58
C TYR A 311 -8.92 -25.22 -4.94
N GLN A 312 -8.95 -26.33 -5.68
CA GLN A 312 -10.20 -26.99 -6.08
C GLN A 312 -10.94 -27.62 -4.88
N GLN A 313 -10.21 -28.09 -3.88
CA GLN A 313 -10.77 -28.75 -2.72
C GLN A 313 -10.53 -27.91 -1.47
N GLN A 314 -11.60 -27.68 -0.69
CA GLN A 314 -11.55 -26.92 0.56
C GLN A 314 -10.49 -27.45 1.54
N ARG A 315 -10.33 -28.79 1.64
CA ARG A 315 -9.32 -29.40 2.52
C ARG A 315 -7.88 -28.99 2.17
N GLN A 316 -7.58 -28.77 0.87
CA GLN A 316 -6.25 -28.33 0.43
C GLN A 316 -6.03 -26.86 0.79
N ALA A 317 -7.06 -26.02 0.63
CA ALA A 317 -7.01 -24.64 1.05
C ALA A 317 -6.85 -24.49 2.57
N VAL A 318 -7.55 -25.32 3.36
CA VAL A 318 -7.38 -25.38 4.82
C VAL A 318 -5.97 -25.84 5.19
N ALA A 319 -5.42 -26.86 4.54
CA ALA A 319 -4.05 -27.32 4.79
C ALA A 319 -3.00 -26.24 4.45
N ALA A 320 -3.19 -25.48 3.37
CA ALA A 320 -2.33 -24.34 3.03
C ALA A 320 -2.40 -23.25 4.11
N LEU A 321 -3.58 -22.97 4.64
CA LEU A 321 -3.76 -22.02 5.74
C LEU A 321 -3.13 -22.54 7.05
N ASP A 322 -3.29 -23.83 7.37
CA ASP A 322 -2.61 -24.46 8.52
C ASP A 322 -1.08 -24.29 8.42
N SER A 323 -0.52 -24.51 7.22
CA SER A 323 0.91 -24.31 6.96
C SER A 323 1.34 -22.85 7.16
N ALA A 324 0.55 -21.89 6.69
CA ALA A 324 0.83 -20.47 6.88
C ALA A 324 0.80 -20.08 8.38
N PHE A 325 -0.15 -20.59 9.16
CA PHE A 325 -0.16 -20.39 10.61
C PHE A 325 1.01 -21.07 11.32
N ALA A 326 1.46 -22.22 10.83
CA ALA A 326 2.67 -22.88 11.34
C ALA A 326 3.93 -22.02 11.11
N GLU A 327 4.05 -21.36 9.95
CA GLU A 327 5.12 -20.38 9.71
C GLU A 327 5.07 -19.20 10.70
N LEU A 328 3.89 -18.63 10.95
CA LEU A 328 3.70 -17.54 11.92
C LEU A 328 4.06 -17.97 13.35
N LYS A 329 3.78 -19.21 13.70
CA LYS A 329 4.18 -19.79 15.00
C LYS A 329 5.68 -20.01 15.07
N ALA A 330 6.28 -20.58 14.03
CA ALA A 330 7.72 -20.85 13.98
C ALA A 330 8.55 -19.55 14.01
N SER A 331 8.06 -18.48 13.38
CA SER A 331 8.70 -17.16 13.38
C SER A 331 8.46 -16.34 14.66
N GLY A 332 7.65 -16.82 15.61
CA GLY A 332 7.38 -16.12 16.85
C GLY A 332 6.38 -14.96 16.73
N VAL A 333 5.51 -14.97 15.73
CA VAL A 333 4.34 -14.05 15.65
C VAL A 333 3.23 -14.58 16.56
N LEU A 334 2.93 -15.87 16.47
CA LEU A 334 1.91 -16.55 17.27
C LEU A 334 2.55 -17.54 18.25
N ALA A 335 2.00 -17.64 19.46
CA ALA A 335 2.36 -18.64 20.44
C ALA A 335 1.51 -19.92 20.26
N VAL A 336 0.19 -19.76 20.13
CA VAL A 336 -0.76 -20.86 20.01
C VAL A 336 -1.73 -20.57 18.86
N VAL A 337 -2.02 -21.61 18.11
CA VAL A 337 -3.08 -21.65 17.10
C VAL A 337 -3.93 -22.87 17.38
N THR A 338 -5.20 -22.66 17.66
CA THR A 338 -6.19 -23.74 17.76
C THR A 338 -7.22 -23.56 16.67
N LYS A 339 -7.81 -24.66 16.22
CA LYS A 339 -8.86 -24.61 15.20
C LYS A 339 -10.07 -25.44 15.63
N ALA A 340 -11.25 -24.94 15.33
CA ALA A 340 -12.52 -25.62 15.49
C ALA A 340 -13.24 -25.67 14.13
N GLU A 341 -13.66 -26.86 13.73
CA GLU A 341 -14.42 -27.08 12.50
C GLU A 341 -15.90 -26.77 12.75
N VAL A 342 -16.48 -25.96 11.87
CA VAL A 342 -17.91 -25.72 11.81
C VAL A 342 -18.49 -26.68 10.77
N ARG A 343 -19.30 -27.63 11.23
CA ARG A 343 -19.89 -28.63 10.36
C ARG A 343 -21.39 -28.40 10.22
N GLY A 344 -21.89 -28.43 9.02
CA GLY A 344 -23.29 -28.34 8.67
C GLY A 344 -23.96 -29.71 8.55
N PRO A 345 -25.12 -29.76 7.90
CA PRO A 345 -25.87 -31.00 7.68
C PRO A 345 -25.01 -32.09 7.02
N ARG A 346 -25.21 -33.34 7.43
CA ARG A 346 -24.43 -34.50 6.96
C ARG A 346 -22.93 -34.41 7.26
N ALA A 347 -22.54 -33.72 8.35
CA ALA A 347 -21.15 -33.52 8.77
C ALA A 347 -20.24 -32.84 7.70
N LYS A 348 -20.83 -32.14 6.72
CA LYS A 348 -20.08 -31.37 5.72
C LYS A 348 -19.36 -30.20 6.39
N LEU A 349 -18.06 -30.06 6.10
CA LEU A 349 -17.28 -28.92 6.59
C LEU A 349 -17.79 -27.62 5.91
N GLU A 350 -18.33 -26.71 6.71
CA GLU A 350 -18.81 -25.40 6.26
C GLU A 350 -17.76 -24.31 6.44
N ASP A 351 -17.12 -24.28 7.60
CA ASP A 351 -16.07 -23.29 7.90
C ASP A 351 -15.08 -23.84 8.93
N VAL A 352 -13.97 -23.12 9.14
CA VAL A 352 -13.01 -23.39 10.22
C VAL A 352 -12.73 -22.08 10.96
N VAL A 353 -12.87 -22.10 12.28
CA VAL A 353 -12.54 -20.97 13.14
C VAL A 353 -11.16 -21.19 13.72
N TYR A 354 -10.26 -20.25 13.50
CA TYR A 354 -8.92 -20.24 14.08
C TYR A 354 -8.88 -19.27 15.25
N THR A 355 -8.50 -19.75 16.43
CA THR A 355 -8.26 -18.94 17.62
C THR A 355 -6.75 -18.79 17.81
N LEU A 356 -6.29 -17.55 17.77
CA LEU A 356 -4.88 -17.17 17.71
C LEU A 356 -4.47 -16.49 19.01
N THR A 357 -3.41 -17.00 19.64
CA THR A 357 -2.77 -16.35 20.80
C THR A 357 -1.45 -15.76 20.35
N ALA A 358 -1.26 -14.47 20.59
CA ALA A 358 -0.03 -13.76 20.24
C ALA A 358 1.17 -14.25 21.06
N SER A 359 2.35 -14.24 20.47
CA SER A 359 3.61 -14.45 21.19
C SER A 359 3.95 -13.23 22.07
N ARG A 360 4.88 -13.39 23.00
CA ARG A 360 5.42 -12.27 23.80
C ARG A 360 6.07 -11.21 22.93
N ASP A 361 6.78 -11.61 21.89
CA ASP A 361 7.47 -10.70 20.97
C ASP A 361 6.48 -9.91 20.16
N PHE A 362 5.45 -10.54 19.60
CA PHE A 362 4.40 -9.85 18.86
C PHE A 362 3.60 -8.88 19.76
N ILE A 363 3.32 -9.25 21.00
CA ILE A 363 2.67 -8.36 21.98
C ILE A 363 3.54 -7.13 22.25
N THR A 364 4.85 -7.31 22.43
CA THR A 364 5.79 -6.21 22.65
C THR A 364 5.84 -5.27 21.44
N GLN A 365 5.95 -5.83 20.24
CA GLN A 365 5.91 -5.09 18.98
C GLN A 365 4.60 -4.33 18.81
N THR A 366 3.47 -4.97 19.11
CA THR A 366 2.13 -4.35 19.02
C THR A 366 1.98 -3.18 20.00
N LYS A 367 2.42 -3.33 21.25
CA LYS A 367 2.41 -2.25 22.24
C LYS A 367 3.30 -1.08 21.83
N ALA A 368 4.50 -1.37 21.30
CA ALA A 368 5.39 -0.35 20.78
C ALA A 368 4.77 0.39 19.57
N ALA A 369 4.13 -0.34 18.66
CA ALA A 369 3.42 0.25 17.53
C ALA A 369 2.23 1.11 17.97
N ASN A 370 1.45 0.69 18.99
CA ASN A 370 0.37 1.49 19.57
C ASN A 370 0.90 2.80 20.17
N LYS A 371 1.98 2.73 20.98
CA LYS A 371 2.60 3.93 21.57
C LYS A 371 3.08 4.90 20.51
N ARG A 372 3.69 4.40 19.43
CA ARG A 372 4.13 5.24 18.30
C ARG A 372 2.95 5.90 17.60
N GLN A 373 1.86 5.17 17.40
CA GLN A 373 0.65 5.69 16.77
C GLN A 373 0.06 6.84 17.62
N THR A 374 -0.04 6.66 18.93
CA THR A 374 -0.51 7.74 19.84
C THR A 374 0.37 9.00 19.74
N ILE A 375 1.71 8.84 19.74
CA ILE A 375 2.64 9.97 19.60
C ILE A 375 2.47 10.70 18.26
N ILE A 376 2.13 9.97 17.20
CA ILE A 376 1.91 10.55 15.86
C ILE A 376 0.58 11.32 15.82
N GLU A 377 -0.47 10.78 16.44
CA GLU A 377 -1.80 11.39 16.48
C GLU A 377 -1.88 12.63 17.39
N GLU A 378 -0.98 12.75 18.38
CA GLU A 378 -0.89 13.90 19.30
C GLU A 378 -0.09 15.08 18.72
N LYS A 379 0.62 14.91 17.60
CA LYS A 379 1.40 15.96 16.91
C LYS A 379 0.60 16.62 15.79
#